data_297217736a5de5b1c72e7e9f9e48af9f
#
_entry.id   297217736a5de5b1c72e7e9f9e48af9f
#
_cell.length_a   1.000
_cell.length_b   1.000
_cell.length_c   1.000
_cell.angle_alpha   90.00
_cell.angle_beta   90.00
_cell.angle_gamma   90.00
#
_symmetry.space_group_name_H-M   'P 1'
#
loop_
_entity.id
_entity.type
_entity.pdbx_description
1 polymer ?
#
loop_
_entity_poly.entity_id
_entity_poly.type
_entity_poly.pdbx_seq_one_letter_code
_entity_poly.pdbx_strand_id
1 'polypeptide(L)'
;MNNRLFSRNDLVRLIIPLIVDQFLQVAVGLSDSIMVARVGEAAVSGVSLVDTVMLLIINIFTALATGGAVIAGQYLGRKDPKTGCEATAQLFNFTFLFSIFIMILGYFGQNVILYHVFGKIEPEVMKDSRTYLLIVLSSIPMIAMYNAGAAIFRAMGNSNIAMKTSLLMNSINVFGNALLIFGFHRGVEGVAIPTVVSRGVACVVILILLNNQKHELHILHPYPFKIKWNVLKKILYIGIPNGLENSMFQLGTIAVLSLVSGLGTASLAANAVGNNIANFAILPGMSFGFALLTVCAQCVGAGDFEQVKYYTKHMMRVEYLCLIASNLIVILALPFILSVYNLSDEAAQYANDIILYHAACVVTIWPLSFTLPNTLRAAADVKVTMVLSIISMWVFRFGFSYLLTMVFHMGIFGVWVAMTIDWLVRGIFFVCRYRSGRWQKIIFS
;
A
#
# COMPACT_ATOMS: atom_id res chain seq x y z
N MET A 1 2.66 -17.94 -33.67
CA MET A 1 3.22 -18.13 -32.32
C MET A 1 3.85 -16.84 -31.84
N ASN A 2 3.47 -16.38 -30.66
CA ASN A 2 4.10 -15.39 -29.79
C ASN A 2 4.13 -13.92 -30.22
N ASN A 3 2.98 -13.29 -30.31
CA ASN A 3 2.87 -11.83 -30.17
C ASN A 3 2.51 -11.49 -28.69
N ARG A 4 3.29 -11.99 -27.73
CA ARG A 4 3.10 -11.67 -26.31
C ARG A 4 3.64 -10.28 -26.03
N LEU A 5 2.83 -9.44 -25.36
CA LEU A 5 3.22 -8.07 -24.99
C LEU A 5 4.41 -8.04 -24.02
N PHE A 6 4.51 -9.04 -23.14
CA PHE A 6 5.60 -9.15 -22.16
C PHE A 6 6.32 -10.49 -22.32
N SER A 7 7.64 -10.45 -22.45
CA SER A 7 8.48 -11.63 -22.36
C SER A 7 8.66 -12.07 -20.89
N ARG A 8 9.19 -13.27 -20.68
CA ARG A 8 9.54 -13.72 -19.32
C ARG A 8 10.56 -12.78 -18.65
N ASN A 9 11.51 -12.26 -19.41
CA ASN A 9 12.52 -11.34 -18.89
C ASN A 9 11.90 -10.00 -18.48
N ASP A 10 10.89 -9.51 -19.19
CA ASP A 10 10.19 -8.27 -18.84
C ASP A 10 9.43 -8.44 -17.53
N LEU A 11 8.77 -9.59 -17.32
CA LEU A 11 8.09 -9.89 -16.06
C LEU A 11 9.07 -9.97 -14.89
N VAL A 12 10.22 -10.61 -15.07
CA VAL A 12 11.25 -10.68 -14.02
C VAL A 12 11.80 -9.29 -13.69
N ARG A 13 12.09 -8.48 -14.71
CA ARG A 13 12.54 -7.08 -14.56
C ARG A 13 11.49 -6.17 -13.90
N LEU A 14 10.22 -6.52 -14.01
CA LEU A 14 9.12 -5.81 -13.36
C LEU A 14 8.97 -6.26 -11.91
N ILE A 15 8.97 -7.56 -11.63
CA ILE A 15 8.60 -8.15 -10.32
C ILE A 15 9.74 -8.05 -9.31
N ILE A 16 10.99 -8.36 -9.67
CA ILE A 16 12.11 -8.36 -8.74
C ILE A 16 12.32 -6.98 -8.07
N PRO A 17 12.36 -5.85 -8.82
CA PRO A 17 12.47 -4.54 -8.18
C PRO A 17 11.30 -4.21 -7.26
N LEU A 18 10.09 -4.69 -7.57
CA LEU A 18 8.92 -4.49 -6.70
C LEU A 18 9.07 -5.26 -5.38
N ILE A 19 9.57 -6.50 -5.42
CA ILE A 19 9.85 -7.29 -4.21
C ILE A 19 10.89 -6.57 -3.35
N VAL A 20 11.98 -6.10 -3.96
CA VAL A 20 13.03 -5.38 -3.25
C VAL A 20 12.48 -4.07 -2.65
N ASP A 21 11.67 -3.32 -3.40
CA ASP A 21 11.05 -2.08 -2.92
C ASP A 21 10.14 -2.32 -1.71
N GLN A 22 9.28 -3.34 -1.76
CA GLN A 22 8.40 -3.71 -0.65
C GLN A 22 9.21 -4.14 0.60
N PHE A 23 10.26 -4.93 0.40
CA PHE A 23 11.15 -5.32 1.50
C PHE A 23 11.83 -4.11 2.13
N LEU A 24 12.37 -3.19 1.32
CA LEU A 24 13.00 -1.96 1.80
C LEU A 24 12.03 -1.09 2.60
N GLN A 25 10.79 -0.93 2.15
CA GLN A 25 9.77 -0.16 2.87
C GLN A 25 9.52 -0.72 4.27
N VAL A 26 9.38 -2.04 4.41
CA VAL A 26 9.21 -2.68 5.72
C VAL A 26 10.46 -2.54 6.59
N ALA A 27 11.64 -2.77 6.04
CA ALA A 27 12.90 -2.64 6.77
C ALA A 27 13.15 -1.22 7.29
N VAL A 28 12.83 -0.22 6.48
CA VAL A 28 12.96 1.20 6.88
C VAL A 28 11.94 1.57 7.95
N GLY A 29 10.69 1.13 7.83
CA GLY A 29 9.68 1.35 8.87
C GLY A 29 10.10 0.79 10.24
N LEU A 30 10.74 -0.39 10.26
CA LEU A 30 11.33 -0.95 11.48
C LEU A 30 12.49 -0.10 12.00
N SER A 31 13.39 0.35 11.11
CA SER A 31 14.53 1.20 11.49
C SER A 31 14.06 2.53 12.08
N ASP A 32 13.06 3.16 11.48
CA ASP A 32 12.47 4.40 11.98
C ASP A 32 11.88 4.21 13.38
N SER A 33 11.13 3.14 13.60
CA SER A 33 10.54 2.82 14.91
C SER A 33 11.61 2.65 16.00
N ILE A 34 12.73 1.98 15.67
CA ILE A 34 13.86 1.79 16.59
C ILE A 34 14.54 3.12 16.90
N MET A 35 14.72 3.98 15.89
CA MET A 35 15.36 5.29 16.08
C MET A 35 14.48 6.24 16.91
N VAL A 36 13.18 6.27 16.64
CA VAL A 36 12.22 7.07 17.44
C VAL A 36 12.18 6.62 18.89
N ALA A 37 12.28 5.30 19.16
CA ALA A 37 12.32 4.76 20.51
C ALA A 37 13.52 5.29 21.34
N ARG A 38 14.59 5.71 20.70
CA ARG A 38 15.75 6.35 21.38
C ARG A 38 15.49 7.79 21.80
N VAL A 39 14.50 8.44 21.20
CA VAL A 39 14.10 9.81 21.58
C VAL A 39 13.29 9.78 22.87
N GLY A 40 12.41 8.80 23.05
CA GLY A 40 11.60 8.61 24.25
C GLY A 40 10.21 8.04 23.97
N GLU A 41 9.52 7.59 25.00
CA GLU A 41 8.18 6.97 24.88
C GLU A 41 7.12 7.96 24.37
N ALA A 42 7.19 9.22 24.82
CA ALA A 42 6.28 10.26 24.35
C ALA A 42 6.44 10.52 22.84
N ALA A 43 7.70 10.53 22.35
CA ALA A 43 8.00 10.68 20.93
C ALA A 43 7.47 9.50 20.11
N VAL A 44 7.66 8.25 20.56
CA VAL A 44 7.11 7.05 19.90
C VAL A 44 5.61 7.13 19.76
N SER A 45 4.93 7.48 20.86
CA SER A 45 3.47 7.61 20.89
C SER A 45 3.00 8.73 19.98
N GLY A 46 3.65 9.90 20.04
CA GLY A 46 3.31 11.07 19.24
C GLY A 46 3.49 10.83 17.73
N VAL A 47 4.63 10.28 17.32
CA VAL A 47 4.91 9.91 15.93
C VAL A 47 3.92 8.88 15.42
N SER A 48 3.64 7.82 16.19
CA SER A 48 2.72 6.74 15.78
C SER A 48 1.30 7.24 15.54
N LEU A 49 0.80 8.17 16.38
CA LEU A 49 -0.52 8.77 16.19
C LEU A 49 -0.60 9.56 14.87
N VAL A 50 0.41 10.39 14.61
CA VAL A 50 0.47 11.19 13.39
C VAL A 50 0.66 10.31 12.15
N ASP A 51 1.51 9.29 12.22
CA ASP A 51 1.74 8.36 11.13
C ASP A 51 0.47 7.60 10.73
N THR A 52 -0.41 7.28 11.68
CA THR A 52 -1.72 6.70 11.38
C THR A 52 -2.56 7.60 10.47
N VAL A 53 -2.58 8.91 10.74
CA VAL A 53 -3.28 9.90 9.89
C VAL A 53 -2.57 10.07 8.55
N MET A 54 -1.23 10.17 8.57
CA MET A 54 -0.44 10.27 7.34
C MET A 54 -0.61 9.07 6.43
N LEU A 55 -0.75 7.87 6.98
CA LEU A 55 -0.98 6.63 6.24
C LEU A 55 -2.32 6.65 5.48
N LEU A 56 -3.38 7.18 6.11
CA LEU A 56 -4.67 7.39 5.44
C LEU A 56 -4.52 8.35 4.25
N ILE A 57 -3.82 9.47 4.44
CA ILE A 57 -3.57 10.47 3.39
C ILE A 57 -2.73 9.86 2.25
N ILE A 58 -1.66 9.15 2.57
CA ILE A 58 -0.79 8.48 1.59
C ILE A 58 -1.58 7.44 0.79
N ASN A 59 -2.46 6.66 1.44
CA ASN A 59 -3.29 5.67 0.78
C ASN A 59 -4.25 6.29 -0.25
N ILE A 60 -4.80 7.48 0.03
CA ILE A 60 -5.64 8.22 -0.93
C ILE A 60 -4.82 8.58 -2.18
N PHE A 61 -3.61 9.13 -2.01
CA PHE A 61 -2.74 9.48 -3.14
C PHE A 61 -2.23 8.26 -3.90
N THR A 62 -1.93 7.16 -3.21
CA THR A 62 -1.55 5.88 -3.84
C THR A 62 -2.69 5.32 -4.69
N ALA A 63 -3.93 5.42 -4.22
CA ALA A 63 -5.10 5.00 -4.96
C ALA A 63 -5.33 5.87 -6.20
N LEU A 64 -5.15 7.19 -6.09
CA LEU A 64 -5.22 8.13 -7.20
C LEU A 64 -4.12 7.84 -8.24
N ALA A 65 -2.88 7.62 -7.77
CA ALA A 65 -1.75 7.23 -8.59
C ALA A 65 -2.00 5.91 -9.33
N THR A 66 -2.63 4.94 -8.68
CA THR A 66 -3.07 3.67 -9.28
C THR A 66 -4.07 3.92 -10.41
N GLY A 67 -5.05 4.80 -10.20
CA GLY A 67 -6.00 5.19 -11.25
C GLY A 67 -5.32 5.78 -12.48
N GLY A 68 -4.37 6.68 -12.26
CA GLY A 68 -3.57 7.27 -13.33
C GLY A 68 -2.69 6.25 -14.07
N ALA A 69 -2.03 5.36 -13.31
CA ALA A 69 -1.19 4.29 -13.86
C ALA A 69 -1.98 3.31 -14.74
N VAL A 70 -3.19 2.93 -14.32
CA VAL A 70 -4.07 2.06 -15.11
C VAL A 70 -4.47 2.73 -16.43
N ILE A 71 -4.92 3.99 -16.39
CA ILE A 71 -5.32 4.72 -17.59
C ILE A 71 -4.13 4.95 -18.53
N ALA A 72 -2.99 5.40 -18.01
CA ALA A 72 -1.76 5.57 -18.78
C ALA A 72 -1.28 4.24 -19.39
N GLY A 73 -1.30 3.14 -18.62
CA GLY A 73 -0.97 1.80 -19.08
C GLY A 73 -1.91 1.30 -20.18
N GLN A 74 -3.21 1.57 -20.08
CA GLN A 74 -4.16 1.24 -21.16
C GLN A 74 -3.87 2.01 -22.44
N TYR A 75 -3.48 3.30 -22.38
CA TYR A 75 -3.07 4.05 -23.56
C TYR A 75 -1.76 3.53 -24.17
N LEU A 76 -0.80 3.10 -23.34
CA LEU A 76 0.39 2.41 -23.85
C LEU A 76 0.04 1.12 -24.60
N GLY A 77 -0.85 0.30 -24.03
CA GLY A 77 -1.32 -0.90 -24.70
C GLY A 77 -2.01 -0.64 -26.04
N ARG A 78 -2.71 0.50 -26.17
CA ARG A 78 -3.32 0.98 -27.43
C ARG A 78 -2.29 1.51 -28.43
N LYS A 79 -1.01 1.59 -28.07
CA LYS A 79 0.04 2.25 -28.85
C LYS A 79 -0.22 3.73 -29.08
N ASP A 80 -0.87 4.39 -28.11
CA ASP A 80 -1.12 5.82 -28.10
C ASP A 80 -0.38 6.52 -26.93
N PRO A 81 0.96 6.63 -27.01
CA PRO A 81 1.75 7.26 -25.96
C PRO A 81 1.43 8.73 -25.78
N LYS A 82 0.97 9.42 -26.82
CA LYS A 82 0.61 10.85 -26.75
C LYS A 82 -0.54 11.08 -25.76
N THR A 83 -1.64 10.35 -25.91
CA THR A 83 -2.75 10.42 -24.96
C THR A 83 -2.37 9.88 -23.58
N GLY A 84 -1.45 8.89 -23.52
CA GLY A 84 -0.85 8.40 -22.28
C GLY A 84 -0.07 9.49 -21.53
N CYS A 85 0.73 10.32 -22.24
CA CYS A 85 1.41 11.47 -21.65
C CYS A 85 0.43 12.55 -21.19
N GLU A 86 -0.68 12.77 -21.94
CA GLU A 86 -1.74 13.67 -21.49
C GLU A 86 -2.40 13.16 -20.20
N ALA A 87 -2.69 11.87 -20.11
CA ALA A 87 -3.22 11.25 -18.89
C ALA A 87 -2.25 11.40 -17.71
N THR A 88 -0.96 11.23 -17.97
CA THR A 88 0.10 11.46 -16.97
C THR A 88 0.09 12.91 -16.48
N ALA A 89 0.02 13.90 -17.38
CA ALA A 89 -0.06 15.32 -17.03
C ALA A 89 -1.32 15.63 -16.20
N GLN A 90 -2.49 15.06 -16.56
CA GLN A 90 -3.73 15.25 -15.80
C GLN A 90 -3.64 14.63 -14.39
N LEU A 91 -3.01 13.46 -14.25
CA LEU A 91 -2.72 12.87 -12.95
C LEU A 91 -1.89 13.83 -12.10
N PHE A 92 -0.79 14.36 -12.64
CA PHE A 92 0.11 15.26 -11.90
C PHE A 92 -0.60 16.57 -11.53
N ASN A 93 -1.32 17.20 -12.46
CA ASN A 93 -2.07 18.43 -12.17
C ASN A 93 -3.06 18.25 -11.04
N PHE A 94 -3.86 17.20 -11.11
CA PHE A 94 -4.87 16.92 -10.07
C PHE A 94 -4.21 16.54 -8.74
N THR A 95 -3.21 15.65 -8.77
CA THR A 95 -2.50 15.22 -7.57
C THR A 95 -1.84 16.40 -6.86
N PHE A 96 -1.20 17.31 -7.60
CA PHE A 96 -0.55 18.48 -7.04
C PHE A 96 -1.59 19.42 -6.38
N LEU A 97 -2.64 19.80 -7.09
CA LEU A 97 -3.66 20.70 -6.57
C LEU A 97 -4.38 20.08 -5.35
N PHE A 98 -4.73 18.79 -5.46
CA PHE A 98 -5.41 18.09 -4.38
C PHE A 98 -4.51 17.88 -3.16
N SER A 99 -3.22 17.64 -3.36
CA SER A 99 -2.26 17.50 -2.26
C SER A 99 -2.02 18.82 -1.51
N ILE A 100 -1.97 19.94 -2.21
CA ILE A 100 -1.92 21.27 -1.59
C ILE A 100 -3.20 21.53 -0.80
N PHE A 101 -4.36 21.19 -1.36
CA PHE A 101 -5.63 21.34 -0.65
C PHE A 101 -5.66 20.52 0.63
N ILE A 102 -5.25 19.25 0.60
CA ILE A 102 -5.17 18.40 1.79
C ILE A 102 -4.14 18.92 2.80
N MET A 103 -3.00 19.39 2.34
CA MET A 103 -1.98 20.01 3.21
C MET A 103 -2.55 21.23 3.95
N ILE A 104 -3.20 22.15 3.23
CA ILE A 104 -3.83 23.33 3.80
C ILE A 104 -4.93 22.94 4.80
N LEU A 105 -5.78 21.97 4.42
CA LEU A 105 -6.82 21.44 5.30
C LEU A 105 -6.20 20.82 6.58
N GLY A 106 -5.07 20.13 6.46
CA GLY A 106 -4.32 19.58 7.60
C GLY A 106 -3.81 20.67 8.54
N TYR A 107 -3.25 21.74 8.01
CA TYR A 107 -2.78 22.87 8.83
C TYR A 107 -3.94 23.59 9.56
N PHE A 108 -5.04 23.85 8.88
CA PHE A 108 -6.22 24.45 9.53
C PHE A 108 -6.91 23.47 10.48
N GLY A 109 -6.94 22.19 10.14
CA GLY A 109 -7.57 21.12 10.92
C GLY A 109 -6.68 20.53 12.02
N GLN A 110 -5.44 20.98 12.22
CA GLN A 110 -4.51 20.41 13.19
C GLN A 110 -5.11 20.25 14.60
N ASN A 111 -5.87 21.25 15.05
CA ASN A 111 -6.51 21.20 16.38
C ASN A 111 -7.61 20.12 16.45
N VAL A 112 -8.34 19.88 15.35
CA VAL A 112 -9.33 18.81 15.26
C VAL A 112 -8.62 17.45 15.33
N ILE A 113 -7.52 17.27 14.59
CA ILE A 113 -6.73 16.05 14.62
C ILE A 113 -6.18 15.80 16.04
N LEU A 114 -5.53 16.80 16.63
CA LEU A 114 -4.84 16.65 17.90
C LEU A 114 -5.81 16.47 19.09
N TYR A 115 -6.90 17.24 19.17
CA TYR A 115 -7.78 17.25 20.34
C TYR A 115 -9.04 16.41 20.19
N HIS A 116 -9.55 16.20 18.97
CA HIS A 116 -10.78 15.43 18.75
C HIS A 116 -10.51 14.02 18.24
N VAL A 117 -9.52 13.86 17.32
CA VAL A 117 -9.19 12.52 16.79
C VAL A 117 -8.31 11.75 17.76
N PHE A 118 -7.23 12.37 18.29
CA PHE A 118 -6.35 11.72 19.26
C PHE A 118 -6.93 11.73 20.68
N GLY A 119 -7.83 12.65 20.98
CA GLY A 119 -8.51 12.73 22.27
C GLY A 119 -7.61 13.25 23.40
N LYS A 120 -7.84 12.74 24.61
CA LYS A 120 -7.04 13.12 25.80
C LYS A 120 -5.78 12.28 25.86
N ILE A 121 -4.66 12.88 25.49
CA ILE A 121 -3.31 12.30 25.57
C ILE A 121 -2.45 13.12 26.52
N GLU A 122 -1.35 12.55 26.97
CA GLU A 122 -0.40 13.23 27.86
C GLU A 122 0.17 14.50 27.22
N PRO A 123 0.46 15.56 28.00
CA PRO A 123 0.93 16.84 27.46
C PRO A 123 2.23 16.73 26.62
N GLU A 124 3.15 15.85 27.01
CA GLU A 124 4.39 15.61 26.25
C GLU A 124 4.11 14.95 24.91
N VAL A 125 3.26 13.91 24.89
CA VAL A 125 2.81 13.24 23.65
C VAL A 125 2.09 14.23 22.73
N MET A 126 1.25 15.11 23.29
CA MET A 126 0.57 16.16 22.53
C MET A 126 1.56 17.14 21.89
N LYS A 127 2.57 17.57 22.62
CA LYS A 127 3.62 18.48 22.12
C LYS A 127 4.40 17.83 20.97
N ASP A 128 4.81 16.59 21.15
CA ASP A 128 5.58 15.84 20.16
C ASP A 128 4.74 15.53 18.91
N SER A 129 3.49 15.10 19.09
CA SER A 129 2.53 14.92 17.99
C SER A 129 2.33 16.19 17.18
N ARG A 130 2.16 17.33 17.85
CA ARG A 130 1.97 18.62 17.18
C ARG A 130 3.19 19.03 16.38
N THR A 131 4.38 18.91 16.96
CA THR A 131 5.65 19.26 16.30
C THR A 131 5.86 18.39 15.06
N TYR A 132 5.69 17.08 15.21
CA TYR A 132 5.83 16.13 14.11
C TYR A 132 4.80 16.37 13.00
N LEU A 133 3.52 16.52 13.37
CA LEU A 133 2.42 16.78 12.42
C LEU A 133 2.69 18.02 11.57
N LEU A 134 3.03 19.15 12.21
CA LEU A 134 3.25 20.40 11.49
C LEU A 134 4.40 20.32 10.46
N ILE A 135 5.48 19.61 10.81
CA ILE A 135 6.61 19.44 9.90
C ILE A 135 6.22 18.48 8.77
N VAL A 136 5.65 17.31 9.08
CA VAL A 136 5.38 16.26 8.10
C VAL A 136 4.24 16.61 7.14
N LEU A 137 3.26 17.43 7.56
CA LEU A 137 2.20 17.94 6.67
C LEU A 137 2.77 18.65 5.44
N SER A 138 3.89 19.37 5.57
CA SER A 138 4.55 20.05 4.44
C SER A 138 5.03 19.08 3.34
N SER A 139 5.24 17.81 3.69
CA SER A 139 5.71 16.79 2.75
C SER A 139 4.59 16.14 1.91
N ILE A 140 3.30 16.44 2.20
CA ILE A 140 2.17 15.82 1.49
C ILE A 140 2.25 16.01 -0.02
N PRO A 141 2.48 17.22 -0.57
CA PRO A 141 2.61 17.39 -2.02
C PRO A 141 3.78 16.61 -2.60
N MET A 142 4.89 16.53 -1.86
CA MET A 142 6.10 15.83 -2.31
C MET A 142 5.87 14.32 -2.42
N ILE A 143 5.31 13.69 -1.38
CA ILE A 143 5.04 12.24 -1.39
C ILE A 143 3.92 11.88 -2.38
N ALA A 144 2.92 12.74 -2.56
CA ALA A 144 1.85 12.54 -3.53
C ALA A 144 2.39 12.55 -4.97
N MET A 145 3.23 13.52 -5.30
CA MET A 145 3.86 13.63 -6.63
C MET A 145 4.84 12.48 -6.88
N TYR A 146 5.63 12.08 -5.86
CA TYR A 146 6.48 10.91 -5.94
C TYR A 146 5.67 9.64 -6.24
N ASN A 147 4.58 9.39 -5.50
CA ASN A 147 3.72 8.22 -5.71
C ASN A 147 3.12 8.19 -7.11
N ALA A 148 2.67 9.34 -7.63
CA ALA A 148 2.18 9.46 -9.00
C ALA A 148 3.27 9.12 -10.02
N GLY A 149 4.48 9.65 -9.87
CA GLY A 149 5.62 9.38 -10.76
C GLY A 149 6.06 7.92 -10.71
N ALA A 150 6.19 7.34 -9.53
CA ALA A 150 6.53 5.94 -9.35
C ALA A 150 5.48 5.01 -9.99
N ALA A 151 4.19 5.35 -9.88
CA ALA A 151 3.12 4.59 -10.50
C ALA A 151 3.17 4.66 -12.04
N ILE A 152 3.51 5.81 -12.62
CA ILE A 152 3.70 5.96 -14.08
C ILE A 152 4.91 5.15 -14.57
N PHE A 153 6.04 5.15 -13.84
CA PHE A 153 7.16 4.29 -14.19
C PHE A 153 6.81 2.81 -14.13
N ARG A 154 6.05 2.38 -13.12
CA ARG A 154 5.51 1.02 -13.05
C ARG A 154 4.59 0.72 -14.23
N ALA A 155 3.71 1.65 -14.63
CA ALA A 155 2.82 1.48 -15.77
C ALA A 155 3.58 1.27 -17.10
N MET A 156 4.78 1.84 -17.24
CA MET A 156 5.70 1.58 -18.37
C MET A 156 6.46 0.23 -18.25
N GLY A 157 6.24 -0.54 -17.19
CA GLY A 157 7.02 -1.76 -16.93
C GLY A 157 8.41 -1.51 -16.33
N ASN A 158 8.74 -0.27 -15.96
CA ASN A 158 10.06 0.11 -15.44
C ASN A 158 10.05 0.31 -13.91
N SER A 159 9.90 -0.79 -13.18
CA SER A 159 9.93 -0.76 -11.70
C SER A 159 11.32 -0.43 -11.13
N ASN A 160 12.39 -0.58 -11.90
CA ASN A 160 13.75 -0.29 -11.45
C ASN A 160 13.92 1.19 -11.06
N ILE A 161 13.32 2.10 -11.80
CA ILE A 161 13.39 3.54 -11.49
C ILE A 161 12.64 3.83 -10.18
N ALA A 162 11.44 3.30 -10.04
CA ALA A 162 10.65 3.45 -8.81
C ALA A 162 11.41 2.91 -7.59
N MET A 163 11.97 1.68 -7.69
CA MET A 163 12.77 1.06 -6.64
C MET A 163 14.02 1.88 -6.28
N LYS A 164 14.79 2.34 -7.27
CA LYS A 164 16.02 3.11 -7.03
C LYS A 164 15.70 4.46 -6.37
N THR A 165 14.63 5.12 -6.77
CA THR A 165 14.19 6.38 -6.18
C THR A 165 13.66 6.17 -4.76
N SER A 166 12.94 5.07 -4.51
CA SER A 166 12.51 4.65 -3.17
C SER A 166 13.72 4.35 -2.27
N LEU A 167 14.71 3.61 -2.78
CA LEU A 167 15.96 3.34 -2.06
C LEU A 167 16.69 4.63 -1.68
N LEU A 168 16.80 5.59 -2.61
CA LEU A 168 17.39 6.89 -2.34
C LEU A 168 16.62 7.64 -1.25
N MET A 169 15.30 7.72 -1.36
CA MET A 169 14.42 8.35 -0.38
C MET A 169 14.62 7.74 1.02
N ASN A 170 14.58 6.42 1.10
CA ASN A 170 14.72 5.67 2.35
C ASN A 170 16.12 5.82 2.94
N SER A 171 17.17 5.82 2.11
CA SER A 171 18.55 6.06 2.56
C SER A 171 18.70 7.45 3.18
N ILE A 172 18.21 8.50 2.51
CA ILE A 172 18.26 9.87 3.03
C ILE A 172 17.47 9.96 4.36
N ASN A 173 16.33 9.30 4.46
CA ASN A 173 15.52 9.28 5.67
C ASN A 173 16.28 8.62 6.84
N VAL A 174 16.77 7.39 6.67
CA VAL A 174 17.48 6.64 7.72
C VAL A 174 18.78 7.37 8.15
N PHE A 175 19.61 7.82 7.19
CA PHE A 175 20.83 8.55 7.52
C PHE A 175 20.54 9.91 8.17
N GLY A 176 19.52 10.61 7.69
CA GLY A 176 19.07 11.87 8.26
C GLY A 176 18.55 11.71 9.68
N ASN A 177 17.72 10.71 9.93
CA ASN A 177 17.23 10.37 11.27
C ASN A 177 18.39 10.05 12.21
N ALA A 178 19.32 9.17 11.78
CA ALA A 178 20.49 8.82 12.57
C ALA A 178 21.37 10.05 12.90
N LEU A 179 21.61 10.91 11.92
CA LEU A 179 22.39 12.13 12.09
C LEU A 179 21.74 13.10 13.08
N LEU A 180 20.44 13.37 12.93
CA LEU A 180 19.76 14.36 13.76
C LEU A 180 19.46 13.85 15.17
N ILE A 181 19.14 12.56 15.32
CA ILE A 181 18.85 11.97 16.63
C ILE A 181 20.15 11.72 17.43
N PHE A 182 21.13 11.02 16.82
CA PHE A 182 22.34 10.62 17.54
C PHE A 182 23.45 11.66 17.47
N GLY A 183 23.56 12.42 16.36
CA GLY A 183 24.60 13.44 16.21
C GLY A 183 24.22 14.79 16.81
N PHE A 184 23.00 15.27 16.55
CA PHE A 184 22.55 16.58 17.01
C PHE A 184 21.58 16.52 18.20
N HIS A 185 21.26 15.34 18.72
CA HIS A 185 20.38 15.11 19.87
C HIS A 185 19.03 15.82 19.75
N ARG A 186 18.48 15.89 18.51
CA ARG A 186 17.17 16.45 18.26
C ARG A 186 16.09 15.45 18.68
N GLY A 187 14.99 15.99 19.19
CA GLY A 187 13.80 15.20 19.54
C GLY A 187 13.04 14.72 18.30
N VAL A 188 11.72 14.83 18.35
CA VAL A 188 10.81 14.41 17.26
C VAL A 188 11.09 15.12 15.94
N GLU A 189 11.63 16.35 15.98
CA GLU A 189 12.08 17.10 14.81
C GLU A 189 13.16 16.34 14.03
N GLY A 190 14.01 15.58 14.76
CA GLY A 190 15.07 14.75 14.18
C GLY A 190 14.57 13.61 13.32
N VAL A 191 13.31 13.25 13.40
CA VAL A 191 12.62 12.28 12.54
C VAL A 191 11.80 12.97 11.46
N ALA A 192 11.13 14.08 11.82
CA ALA A 192 10.25 14.81 10.92
C ALA A 192 11.01 15.47 9.75
N ILE A 193 12.11 16.15 10.04
CA ILE A 193 12.90 16.89 9.03
C ILE A 193 13.46 15.96 7.95
N PRO A 194 14.15 14.86 8.28
CA PRO A 194 14.63 13.92 7.26
C PRO A 194 13.51 13.29 6.43
N THR A 195 12.34 13.08 7.02
CA THR A 195 11.15 12.61 6.30
C THR A 195 10.71 13.61 5.23
N VAL A 196 10.68 14.90 5.54
CA VAL A 196 10.36 15.95 4.55
C VAL A 196 11.44 16.05 3.46
N VAL A 197 12.70 16.08 3.86
CA VAL A 197 13.84 16.20 2.93
C VAL A 197 13.88 15.00 1.98
N SER A 198 13.77 13.79 2.49
CA SER A 198 13.81 12.55 1.68
C SER A 198 12.67 12.50 0.67
N ARG A 199 11.45 12.86 1.08
CA ARG A 199 10.28 12.95 0.19
C ARG A 199 10.46 14.04 -0.87
N GLY A 200 11.02 15.19 -0.49
CA GLY A 200 11.34 16.27 -1.41
C GLY A 200 12.35 15.86 -2.47
N VAL A 201 13.45 15.23 -2.07
CA VAL A 201 14.47 14.73 -3.01
C VAL A 201 13.87 13.67 -3.93
N ALA A 202 13.12 12.71 -3.40
CA ALA A 202 12.46 11.67 -4.20
C ALA A 202 11.50 12.27 -5.24
N CYS A 203 10.71 13.28 -4.85
CA CYS A 203 9.82 14.01 -5.73
C CYS A 203 10.59 14.69 -6.88
N VAL A 204 11.65 15.41 -6.57
CA VAL A 204 12.47 16.10 -7.59
C VAL A 204 13.11 15.09 -8.53
N VAL A 205 13.70 14.03 -8.00
CA VAL A 205 14.35 12.98 -8.82
C VAL A 205 13.37 12.33 -9.76
N ILE A 206 12.18 11.91 -9.27
CA ILE A 206 11.18 11.23 -10.11
C ILE A 206 10.65 12.16 -11.23
N LEU A 207 10.50 13.46 -10.96
CA LEU A 207 10.06 14.45 -11.93
C LEU A 207 11.13 14.71 -13.00
N ILE A 208 12.41 14.82 -12.60
CA ILE A 208 13.54 14.96 -13.53
C ILE A 208 13.62 13.74 -14.46
N LEU A 209 13.46 12.54 -13.92
CA LEU A 209 13.50 11.31 -14.71
C LEU A 209 12.32 11.25 -15.68
N LEU A 210 11.11 11.66 -15.27
CA LEU A 210 9.94 11.73 -16.15
C LEU A 210 10.02 12.84 -17.19
N ASN A 211 10.86 13.84 -17.00
CA ASN A 211 11.10 14.89 -17.99
C ASN A 211 11.88 14.39 -19.22
N ASN A 212 12.50 13.21 -19.13
CA ASN A 212 13.25 12.62 -20.23
C ASN A 212 12.31 12.05 -21.29
N GLN A 213 12.27 12.69 -22.47
CA GLN A 213 11.44 12.33 -23.62
C GLN A 213 11.77 10.95 -24.23
N LYS A 214 12.83 10.28 -23.79
CA LYS A 214 13.14 8.90 -24.21
C LYS A 214 12.18 7.87 -23.61
N HIS A 215 11.47 8.22 -22.55
CA HIS A 215 10.45 7.35 -21.96
C HIS A 215 9.15 7.44 -22.77
N GLU A 216 8.44 6.32 -22.87
CA GLU A 216 7.16 6.26 -23.57
C GLU A 216 6.11 7.20 -22.96
N LEU A 217 6.12 7.30 -21.63
CA LEU A 217 5.37 8.31 -20.87
C LEU A 217 6.36 9.30 -20.27
N HIS A 218 6.21 10.55 -20.62
CA HIS A 218 7.06 11.64 -20.16
C HIS A 218 6.24 12.92 -19.94
N ILE A 219 6.83 13.90 -19.29
CA ILE A 219 6.24 15.22 -19.13
C ILE A 219 6.23 15.93 -20.49
N LEU A 220 5.05 16.38 -20.91
CA LEU A 220 4.86 17.08 -22.20
C LEU A 220 5.44 18.49 -22.16
N HIS A 221 6.03 18.90 -23.27
CA HIS A 221 6.49 20.26 -23.49
C HIS A 221 5.82 20.84 -24.75
N PRO A 222 5.11 22.00 -24.67
CA PRO A 222 4.79 22.77 -23.45
C PRO A 222 3.88 22.00 -22.49
N TYR A 223 4.06 22.23 -21.20
CA TYR A 223 3.29 21.53 -20.17
C TYR A 223 1.81 21.91 -20.19
N PRO A 224 0.87 20.96 -20.27
CA PRO A 224 -0.55 21.25 -20.35
C PRO A 224 -1.14 21.49 -18.94
N PHE A 225 -1.18 22.74 -18.51
CA PHE A 225 -1.81 23.12 -17.22
C PHE A 225 -3.35 23.00 -17.24
N LYS A 226 -3.96 22.97 -18.43
CA LYS A 226 -5.43 22.89 -18.54
C LYS A 226 -5.92 21.50 -18.12
N ILE A 227 -6.89 21.47 -17.21
CA ILE A 227 -7.54 20.24 -16.79
C ILE A 227 -8.46 19.76 -17.92
N LYS A 228 -8.16 18.57 -18.45
CA LYS A 228 -8.98 17.85 -19.42
C LYS A 228 -9.93 16.92 -18.66
N TRP A 229 -11.14 17.40 -18.40
CA TRP A 229 -12.11 16.68 -17.57
C TRP A 229 -12.39 15.25 -18.05
N ASN A 230 -12.45 15.03 -19.37
CA ASN A 230 -12.70 13.71 -19.95
C ASN A 230 -11.65 12.67 -19.57
N VAL A 231 -10.38 13.06 -19.49
CA VAL A 231 -9.28 12.17 -19.07
C VAL A 231 -9.27 12.03 -17.55
N LEU A 232 -9.39 13.17 -16.84
CA LEU A 232 -9.39 13.19 -15.38
C LEU A 232 -10.53 12.33 -14.80
N LYS A 233 -11.72 12.40 -15.40
CA LYS A 233 -12.87 11.57 -14.98
C LYS A 233 -12.56 10.07 -15.05
N LYS A 234 -11.80 9.61 -16.05
CA LYS A 234 -11.40 8.21 -16.17
C LYS A 234 -10.43 7.82 -15.04
N ILE A 235 -9.47 8.69 -14.72
CA ILE A 235 -8.53 8.49 -13.62
C ILE A 235 -9.27 8.42 -12.27
N LEU A 236 -10.16 9.37 -12.02
CA LEU A 236 -10.96 9.44 -10.80
C LEU A 236 -11.95 8.28 -10.68
N TYR A 237 -12.48 7.79 -11.80
CA TYR A 237 -13.37 6.63 -11.82
C TYR A 237 -12.70 5.37 -11.24
N ILE A 238 -11.39 5.24 -11.43
CA ILE A 238 -10.59 4.14 -10.85
C ILE A 238 -10.04 4.53 -9.47
N GLY A 239 -9.51 5.75 -9.35
CA GLY A 239 -8.83 6.20 -8.15
C GLY A 239 -9.74 6.35 -6.94
N ILE A 240 -10.94 6.94 -7.12
CA ILE A 240 -11.88 7.17 -6.00
C ILE A 240 -12.36 5.86 -5.38
N PRO A 241 -12.88 4.87 -6.13
CA PRO A 241 -13.29 3.60 -5.53
C PRO A 241 -12.13 2.87 -4.86
N ASN A 242 -10.94 2.87 -5.45
CA ASN A 242 -9.75 2.26 -4.85
C ASN A 242 -9.34 2.99 -3.55
N GLY A 243 -9.44 4.31 -3.51
CA GLY A 243 -9.17 5.10 -2.31
C GLY A 243 -10.19 4.84 -1.20
N LEU A 244 -11.47 4.76 -1.53
CA LEU A 244 -12.53 4.40 -0.58
C LEU A 244 -12.34 2.97 -0.02
N GLU A 245 -12.00 2.02 -0.90
CA GLU A 245 -11.71 0.63 -0.50
C GLU A 245 -10.56 0.60 0.53
N ASN A 246 -9.42 1.25 0.22
CA ASN A 246 -8.26 1.27 1.10
C ASN A 246 -8.55 1.99 2.43
N SER A 247 -9.27 3.11 2.39
CA SER A 247 -9.65 3.87 3.58
C SER A 247 -10.59 3.07 4.49
N MET A 248 -11.60 2.43 3.91
CA MET A 248 -12.53 1.58 4.66
C MET A 248 -11.85 0.35 5.25
N PHE A 249 -10.88 -0.22 4.51
CA PHE A 249 -10.07 -1.32 5.01
C PHE A 249 -9.21 -0.88 6.21
N GLN A 250 -8.59 0.29 6.15
CA GLN A 250 -7.79 0.84 7.26
C GLN A 250 -8.65 1.12 8.49
N LEU A 251 -9.83 1.71 8.32
CA LEU A 251 -10.78 1.94 9.42
C LEU A 251 -11.23 0.62 10.05
N GLY A 252 -11.52 -0.38 9.23
CA GLY A 252 -11.88 -1.71 9.71
C GLY A 252 -10.74 -2.39 10.49
N THR A 253 -9.49 -2.20 10.07
CA THR A 253 -8.31 -2.71 10.81
C THR A 253 -8.18 -2.03 12.18
N ILE A 254 -8.43 -0.72 12.28
CA ILE A 254 -8.44 0.01 13.54
C ILE A 254 -9.57 -0.51 14.45
N ALA A 255 -10.76 -0.74 13.91
CA ALA A 255 -11.89 -1.30 14.67
C ALA A 255 -11.58 -2.70 15.22
N VAL A 256 -10.96 -3.57 14.43
CA VAL A 256 -10.49 -4.90 14.87
C VAL A 256 -9.42 -4.79 15.94
N LEU A 257 -8.47 -3.85 15.81
CA LEU A 257 -7.44 -3.62 16.83
C LEU A 257 -8.06 -3.16 18.16
N SER A 258 -9.09 -2.31 18.13
CA SER A 258 -9.85 -1.91 19.31
C SER A 258 -10.52 -3.11 19.99
N LEU A 259 -11.05 -4.07 19.22
CA LEU A 259 -11.58 -5.32 19.76
C LEU A 259 -10.48 -6.16 20.44
N VAL A 260 -9.31 -6.30 19.76
CA VAL A 260 -8.16 -7.07 20.27
C VAL A 260 -7.64 -6.48 21.58
N SER A 261 -7.62 -5.15 21.71
CA SER A 261 -7.16 -4.49 22.96
C SER A 261 -8.02 -4.87 24.17
N GLY A 262 -9.28 -5.20 23.96
CA GLY A 262 -10.18 -5.73 25.00
C GLY A 262 -9.94 -7.19 25.39
N LEU A 263 -9.12 -7.96 24.65
CA LEU A 263 -8.81 -9.37 24.94
C LEU A 263 -7.61 -9.56 25.88
N GLY A 264 -7.02 -8.47 26.37
CA GLY A 264 -5.88 -8.50 27.28
C GLY A 264 -4.51 -8.32 26.61
N THR A 265 -3.50 -8.07 27.43
CA THR A 265 -2.15 -7.68 27.00
C THR A 265 -1.44 -8.77 26.21
N ALA A 266 -1.59 -10.04 26.61
CA ALA A 266 -0.99 -11.17 25.88
C ALA A 266 -1.53 -11.30 24.47
N SER A 267 -2.85 -11.15 24.28
CA SER A 267 -3.49 -11.16 22.96
C SER A 267 -3.06 -9.98 22.10
N LEU A 268 -2.93 -8.80 22.69
CA LEU A 268 -2.48 -7.60 21.98
C LEU A 268 -1.02 -7.73 21.53
N ALA A 269 -0.13 -8.24 22.38
CA ALA A 269 1.27 -8.50 22.07
C ALA A 269 1.41 -9.56 20.96
N ALA A 270 0.68 -10.67 21.08
CA ALA A 270 0.64 -11.72 20.06
C ALA A 270 0.16 -11.19 18.71
N ASN A 271 -0.89 -10.37 18.69
CA ASN A 271 -1.42 -9.76 17.48
C ASN A 271 -0.42 -8.80 16.82
N ALA A 272 0.30 -8.00 17.61
CA ALA A 272 1.30 -7.07 17.10
C ALA A 272 2.47 -7.82 16.42
N VAL A 273 3.00 -8.83 17.09
CA VAL A 273 4.07 -9.68 16.54
C VAL A 273 3.57 -10.47 15.34
N GLY A 274 2.37 -11.05 15.43
CA GLY A 274 1.73 -11.75 14.32
C GLY A 274 1.58 -10.90 13.07
N ASN A 275 1.10 -9.67 13.19
CA ASN A 275 0.96 -8.73 12.07
C ASN A 275 2.33 -8.38 11.44
N ASN A 276 3.36 -8.14 12.25
CA ASN A 276 4.69 -7.85 11.73
C ASN A 276 5.22 -9.02 10.88
N ILE A 277 5.12 -10.24 11.39
CA ILE A 277 5.56 -11.44 10.68
C ILE A 277 4.70 -11.71 9.44
N ALA A 278 3.38 -11.56 9.55
CA ALA A 278 2.45 -11.70 8.44
C ALA A 278 2.77 -10.74 7.28
N ASN A 279 3.13 -9.48 7.59
CA ASN A 279 3.52 -8.51 6.58
C ASN A 279 4.76 -8.97 5.77
N PHE A 280 5.76 -9.55 6.42
CA PHE A 280 6.90 -10.14 5.71
C PHE A 280 6.50 -11.34 4.85
N ALA A 281 5.62 -12.20 5.36
CA ALA A 281 5.18 -13.40 4.67
C ALA A 281 4.44 -13.10 3.36
N ILE A 282 3.70 -11.99 3.27
CA ILE A 282 2.90 -11.60 2.10
C ILE A 282 3.60 -10.64 1.14
N LEU A 283 4.84 -10.17 1.42
CA LEU A 283 5.57 -9.23 0.56
C LEU A 283 5.64 -9.65 -0.92
N PRO A 284 5.95 -10.91 -1.26
CA PRO A 284 5.93 -11.34 -2.65
C PRO A 284 4.55 -11.11 -3.28
N GLY A 285 3.48 -11.46 -2.60
CA GLY A 285 2.12 -11.31 -3.10
C GLY A 285 1.76 -9.87 -3.43
N MET A 286 2.09 -8.91 -2.55
CA MET A 286 1.88 -7.49 -2.80
C MET A 286 2.59 -7.03 -4.08
N SER A 287 3.82 -7.49 -4.29
CA SER A 287 4.63 -7.17 -5.48
C SER A 287 4.02 -7.73 -6.76
N PHE A 288 3.52 -8.97 -6.71
CA PHE A 288 2.79 -9.57 -7.82
C PHE A 288 1.49 -8.83 -8.12
N GLY A 289 0.80 -8.31 -7.11
CA GLY A 289 -0.39 -7.48 -7.28
C GLY A 289 -0.12 -6.22 -8.10
N PHE A 290 0.95 -5.48 -7.81
CA PHE A 290 1.36 -4.30 -8.60
C PHE A 290 1.80 -4.67 -10.01
N ALA A 291 2.56 -5.75 -10.16
CA ALA A 291 3.02 -6.21 -11.47
C ALA A 291 1.83 -6.66 -12.34
N LEU A 292 0.89 -7.40 -11.77
CA LEU A 292 -0.30 -7.85 -12.46
C LEU A 292 -1.19 -6.69 -12.92
N LEU A 293 -1.36 -5.66 -12.08
CA LEU A 293 -2.06 -4.44 -12.44
C LEU A 293 -1.45 -3.79 -13.69
N THR A 294 -0.14 -3.65 -13.73
CA THR A 294 0.61 -3.06 -14.84
C THR A 294 0.45 -3.85 -16.14
N VAL A 295 0.71 -5.15 -16.07
CA VAL A 295 0.65 -6.06 -17.24
C VAL A 295 -0.77 -6.13 -17.79
N CYS A 296 -1.76 -6.31 -16.91
CA CYS A 296 -3.15 -6.39 -17.33
C CYS A 296 -3.69 -5.07 -17.88
N ALA A 297 -3.27 -3.91 -17.34
CA ALA A 297 -3.69 -2.61 -17.87
C ALA A 297 -3.24 -2.40 -19.32
N GLN A 298 -2.00 -2.77 -19.66
CA GLN A 298 -1.52 -2.70 -21.03
C GLN A 298 -2.22 -3.72 -21.95
N CYS A 299 -2.45 -4.96 -21.48
CA CYS A 299 -3.19 -5.96 -22.26
C CYS A 299 -4.64 -5.54 -22.52
N VAL A 300 -5.32 -4.97 -21.51
CA VAL A 300 -6.67 -4.40 -21.67
C VAL A 300 -6.65 -3.25 -22.66
N GLY A 301 -5.66 -2.38 -22.59
CA GLY A 301 -5.48 -1.29 -23.55
C GLY A 301 -5.31 -1.79 -24.99
N ALA A 302 -4.55 -2.88 -25.19
CA ALA A 302 -4.38 -3.54 -26.48
C ALA A 302 -5.66 -4.27 -26.96
N GLY A 303 -6.68 -4.41 -26.14
CA GLY A 303 -7.89 -5.18 -26.44
C GLY A 303 -7.68 -6.69 -26.41
N ASP A 304 -6.54 -7.17 -25.92
CA ASP A 304 -6.18 -8.59 -25.90
C ASP A 304 -6.51 -9.23 -24.54
N PHE A 305 -7.77 -9.59 -24.36
CA PHE A 305 -8.26 -10.21 -23.12
C PHE A 305 -7.75 -11.65 -22.94
N GLU A 306 -7.32 -12.33 -23.99
CA GLU A 306 -6.70 -13.65 -23.87
C GLU A 306 -5.32 -13.55 -23.20
N GLN A 307 -4.54 -12.52 -23.53
CA GLN A 307 -3.30 -12.24 -22.82
C GLN A 307 -3.54 -11.83 -21.37
N VAL A 308 -4.60 -11.07 -21.06
CA VAL A 308 -4.99 -10.77 -19.67
C VAL A 308 -5.21 -12.05 -18.88
N LYS A 309 -5.98 -12.99 -19.42
CA LYS A 309 -6.23 -14.30 -18.77
C LYS A 309 -4.95 -15.12 -18.61
N TYR A 310 -4.11 -15.11 -19.64
CA TYR A 310 -2.83 -15.83 -19.62
C TYR A 310 -1.92 -15.29 -18.53
N TYR A 311 -1.67 -13.97 -18.50
CA TYR A 311 -0.79 -13.37 -17.50
C TYR A 311 -1.36 -13.47 -16.08
N THR A 312 -2.66 -13.28 -15.89
CA THR A 312 -3.30 -13.51 -14.59
C THR A 312 -3.02 -14.91 -14.07
N LYS A 313 -3.27 -15.94 -14.89
CA LYS A 313 -3.04 -17.33 -14.49
C LYS A 313 -1.56 -17.63 -14.27
N HIS A 314 -0.68 -17.13 -15.15
CA HIS A 314 0.76 -17.39 -15.08
C HIS A 314 1.38 -16.72 -13.86
N MET A 315 1.12 -15.43 -13.65
CA MET A 315 1.70 -14.67 -12.55
C MET A 315 1.17 -15.16 -11.21
N MET A 316 -0.11 -15.46 -11.06
CA MET A 316 -0.67 -16.05 -9.84
C MET A 316 -0.04 -17.42 -9.50
N ARG A 317 0.29 -18.26 -10.51
CA ARG A 317 1.00 -19.52 -10.24
C ARG A 317 2.40 -19.30 -9.68
N VAL A 318 3.15 -18.34 -10.26
CA VAL A 318 4.49 -18.01 -9.76
C VAL A 318 4.40 -17.37 -8.37
N GLU A 319 3.40 -16.52 -8.16
CA GLU A 319 3.11 -15.93 -6.85
C GLU A 319 2.86 -16.99 -5.77
N TYR A 320 2.03 -18.00 -6.05
CA TYR A 320 1.82 -19.11 -5.11
C TYR A 320 3.13 -19.79 -4.71
N LEU A 321 4.02 -20.03 -5.67
CA LEU A 321 5.33 -20.62 -5.38
C LEU A 321 6.19 -19.71 -4.50
N CYS A 322 6.19 -18.40 -4.77
CA CYS A 322 6.91 -17.42 -3.97
C CYS A 322 6.33 -17.31 -2.55
N LEU A 323 5.00 -17.34 -2.42
CA LEU A 323 4.33 -17.31 -1.11
C LEU A 323 4.59 -18.59 -0.31
N ILE A 324 4.60 -19.75 -0.94
CA ILE A 324 4.98 -21.02 -0.28
C ILE A 324 6.41 -20.91 0.24
N ALA A 325 7.34 -20.44 -0.59
CA ALA A 325 8.74 -20.28 -0.19
C ALA A 325 8.91 -19.28 0.96
N SER A 326 8.28 -18.08 0.89
CA SER A 326 8.37 -17.08 1.94
C SER A 326 7.74 -17.55 3.26
N ASN A 327 6.58 -18.19 3.22
CA ASN A 327 5.91 -18.70 4.40
C ASN A 327 6.66 -19.90 5.01
N LEU A 328 7.28 -20.75 4.19
CA LEU A 328 8.14 -21.83 4.69
C LEU A 328 9.35 -21.27 5.44
N ILE A 329 9.99 -20.22 4.92
CA ILE A 329 11.09 -19.53 5.62
C ILE A 329 10.60 -18.97 6.96
N VAL A 330 9.43 -18.32 6.96
CA VAL A 330 8.84 -17.77 8.20
C VAL A 330 8.57 -18.89 9.22
N ILE A 331 7.98 -20.01 8.82
CA ILE A 331 7.67 -21.13 9.71
C ILE A 331 8.96 -21.73 10.29
N LEU A 332 9.98 -21.94 9.46
CA LEU A 332 11.27 -22.47 9.93
C LEU A 332 12.00 -21.51 10.89
N ALA A 333 11.89 -20.21 10.65
CA ALA A 333 12.49 -19.18 11.50
C ALA A 333 11.63 -18.83 12.73
N LEU A 334 10.39 -19.27 12.81
CA LEU A 334 9.40 -18.84 13.80
C LEU A 334 9.88 -19.01 15.25
N PRO A 335 10.47 -20.15 15.68
CA PRO A 335 10.96 -20.31 17.05
C PRO A 335 12.05 -19.28 17.39
N PHE A 336 12.96 -19.02 16.45
CA PHE A 336 14.01 -18.01 16.61
C PHE A 336 13.42 -16.60 16.69
N ILE A 337 12.49 -16.28 15.79
CA ILE A 337 11.84 -14.95 15.75
C ILE A 337 11.11 -14.70 17.08
N LEU A 338 10.30 -15.65 17.56
CA LEU A 338 9.56 -15.49 18.81
C LEU A 338 10.50 -15.33 20.03
N SER A 339 11.66 -16.00 20.04
CA SER A 339 12.65 -15.84 21.11
C SER A 339 13.23 -14.42 21.19
N VAL A 340 13.34 -13.73 20.04
CA VAL A 340 13.86 -12.34 19.97
C VAL A 340 12.85 -11.34 20.54
N TYR A 341 11.54 -11.60 20.41
CA TYR A 341 10.49 -10.70 20.91
C TYR A 341 10.31 -10.73 22.43
N ASN A 342 10.91 -11.69 23.13
CA ASN A 342 10.85 -11.82 24.60
C ASN A 342 9.40 -11.71 25.15
N LEU A 343 8.48 -12.44 24.53
CA LEU A 343 7.07 -12.49 24.89
C LEU A 343 6.86 -13.34 26.16
N SER A 344 5.74 -13.11 26.86
CA SER A 344 5.28 -14.09 27.85
C SER A 344 4.93 -15.41 27.18
N ASP A 345 4.98 -16.53 27.94
CA ASP A 345 4.70 -17.87 27.41
C ASP A 345 3.33 -17.94 26.72
N GLU A 346 2.32 -17.29 27.32
CA GLU A 346 0.97 -17.21 26.77
C GLU A 346 0.94 -16.42 25.44
N ALA A 347 1.58 -15.25 25.39
CA ALA A 347 1.63 -14.44 24.16
C ALA A 347 2.44 -15.14 23.07
N ALA A 348 3.52 -15.83 23.40
CA ALA A 348 4.31 -16.61 22.46
C ALA A 348 3.52 -17.79 21.87
N GLN A 349 2.72 -18.48 22.68
CA GLN A 349 1.85 -19.54 22.21
C GLN A 349 0.77 -19.00 21.26
N TYR A 350 0.09 -17.90 21.65
CA TYR A 350 -0.89 -17.26 20.77
C TYR A 350 -0.26 -16.80 19.45
N ALA A 351 0.91 -16.17 19.49
CA ALA A 351 1.62 -15.74 18.30
C ALA A 351 1.99 -16.93 17.39
N ASN A 352 2.49 -18.03 17.96
CA ASN A 352 2.80 -19.25 17.22
C ASN A 352 1.58 -19.79 16.48
N ASP A 353 0.45 -19.95 17.19
CA ASP A 353 -0.76 -20.55 16.64
C ASP A 353 -1.36 -19.70 15.51
N ILE A 354 -1.44 -18.36 15.69
CA ILE A 354 -1.98 -17.46 14.68
C ILE A 354 -1.07 -17.37 13.46
N ILE A 355 0.26 -17.42 13.61
CA ILE A 355 1.20 -17.34 12.49
C ILE A 355 1.18 -18.63 11.67
N LEU A 356 1.17 -19.80 12.30
CA LEU A 356 1.07 -21.08 11.59
C LEU A 356 -0.26 -21.18 10.82
N TYR A 357 -1.37 -20.80 11.45
CA TYR A 357 -2.67 -20.73 10.79
C TYR A 357 -2.66 -19.76 9.62
N HIS A 358 -2.14 -18.54 9.81
CA HIS A 358 -2.03 -17.53 8.77
C HIS A 358 -1.22 -18.02 7.57
N ALA A 359 -0.06 -18.65 7.81
CA ALA A 359 0.79 -19.17 6.75
C ALA A 359 0.06 -20.20 5.87
N ALA A 360 -0.72 -21.10 6.47
CA ALA A 360 -1.54 -22.07 5.73
C ALA A 360 -2.61 -21.37 4.87
N CYS A 361 -3.24 -20.30 5.39
CA CYS A 361 -4.27 -19.56 4.67
C CYS A 361 -3.69 -18.66 3.57
N VAL A 362 -2.51 -18.06 3.77
CA VAL A 362 -1.84 -17.23 2.76
C VAL A 362 -1.55 -18.02 1.50
N VAL A 363 -0.96 -19.20 1.63
CA VAL A 363 -0.59 -20.03 0.48
C VAL A 363 -1.77 -20.65 -0.26
N THR A 364 -2.99 -20.50 0.24
CA THR A 364 -4.21 -21.05 -0.37
C THR A 364 -5.16 -19.98 -0.87
N ILE A 365 -5.45 -18.97 -0.07
CA ILE A 365 -6.56 -18.02 -0.28
C ILE A 365 -6.08 -16.63 -0.70
N TRP A 366 -4.96 -16.15 -0.16
CA TRP A 366 -4.55 -14.76 -0.25
C TRP A 366 -4.46 -14.23 -1.70
N PRO A 367 -3.85 -14.93 -2.69
CA PRO A 367 -3.77 -14.45 -4.07
C PRO A 367 -5.14 -14.23 -4.73
N LEU A 368 -6.14 -15.04 -4.38
CA LEU A 368 -7.49 -14.89 -4.92
C LEU A 368 -8.17 -13.63 -4.39
N SER A 369 -7.81 -13.20 -3.17
CA SER A 369 -8.45 -12.08 -2.47
C SER A 369 -7.76 -10.75 -2.70
N PHE A 370 -6.45 -10.75 -2.94
CA PHE A 370 -5.65 -9.52 -3.02
C PHE A 370 -4.97 -9.31 -4.37
N THR A 371 -4.54 -10.38 -5.04
CA THR A 371 -3.85 -10.27 -6.34
C THR A 371 -4.84 -10.30 -7.50
N LEU A 372 -5.78 -11.25 -7.53
CA LEU A 372 -6.78 -11.36 -8.59
C LEU A 372 -7.60 -10.07 -8.84
N PRO A 373 -8.06 -9.32 -7.81
CA PRO A 373 -8.80 -8.08 -8.05
C PRO A 373 -7.99 -7.01 -8.78
N ASN A 374 -6.66 -7.08 -8.83
CA ASN A 374 -5.86 -6.14 -9.62
C ASN A 374 -6.07 -6.34 -11.13
N THR A 375 -6.39 -7.55 -11.60
CA THR A 375 -6.84 -7.78 -12.97
C THR A 375 -8.17 -7.08 -13.26
N LEU A 376 -9.12 -7.12 -12.32
CA LEU A 376 -10.40 -6.44 -12.44
C LEU A 376 -10.21 -4.91 -12.43
N ARG A 377 -9.36 -4.38 -11.53
CA ARG A 377 -9.01 -2.95 -11.47
C ARG A 377 -8.31 -2.48 -12.76
N ALA A 378 -7.43 -3.30 -13.33
CA ALA A 378 -6.78 -3.01 -14.61
C ALA A 378 -7.77 -2.88 -15.77
N ALA A 379 -8.89 -3.60 -15.70
CA ALA A 379 -10.02 -3.51 -16.63
C ALA A 379 -11.08 -2.48 -16.22
N ALA A 380 -10.77 -1.60 -15.24
CA ALA A 380 -11.68 -0.58 -14.70
C ALA A 380 -12.95 -1.12 -14.01
N ASP A 381 -13.00 -2.40 -13.64
CA ASP A 381 -14.12 -3.00 -12.87
C ASP A 381 -13.96 -2.74 -11.35
N VAL A 382 -13.76 -1.47 -11.01
CA VAL A 382 -13.37 -1.01 -9.66
C VAL A 382 -14.55 -0.87 -8.69
N LYS A 383 -15.76 -0.62 -9.19
CA LYS A 383 -16.94 -0.51 -8.31
C LYS A 383 -17.26 -1.82 -7.64
N VAL A 384 -17.19 -2.92 -8.40
CA VAL A 384 -17.44 -4.27 -7.87
C VAL A 384 -16.37 -4.64 -6.85
N THR A 385 -15.09 -4.40 -7.15
CA THR A 385 -14.02 -4.70 -6.20
C THR A 385 -14.17 -3.90 -4.92
N MET A 386 -14.46 -2.61 -5.00
CA MET A 386 -14.70 -1.74 -3.85
C MET A 386 -15.85 -2.23 -2.97
N VAL A 387 -17.04 -2.42 -3.56
CA VAL A 387 -18.25 -2.80 -2.80
C VAL A 387 -18.06 -4.16 -2.11
N LEU A 388 -17.54 -5.15 -2.83
CA LEU A 388 -17.25 -6.47 -2.26
C LEU A 388 -16.24 -6.41 -1.13
N SER A 389 -15.14 -5.65 -1.30
CA SER A 389 -14.10 -5.51 -0.27
C SER A 389 -14.62 -4.80 0.98
N ILE A 390 -15.41 -3.74 0.82
CA ILE A 390 -15.98 -2.99 1.96
C ILE A 390 -16.97 -3.87 2.72
N ILE A 391 -17.91 -4.51 2.03
CA ILE A 391 -18.89 -5.40 2.69
C ILE A 391 -18.15 -6.54 3.40
N SER A 392 -17.19 -7.16 2.73
CA SER A 392 -16.44 -8.26 3.30
C SER A 392 -15.67 -7.85 4.56
N MET A 393 -15.00 -6.71 4.53
CA MET A 393 -14.25 -6.17 5.67
C MET A 393 -15.16 -5.94 6.89
N TRP A 394 -16.29 -5.29 6.71
CA TRP A 394 -17.16 -4.93 7.83
C TRP A 394 -18.01 -6.09 8.34
N VAL A 395 -18.53 -6.93 7.45
CA VAL A 395 -19.38 -8.06 7.83
C VAL A 395 -18.52 -9.24 8.30
N PHE A 396 -17.62 -9.72 7.43
CA PHE A 396 -16.89 -10.97 7.70
C PHE A 396 -15.64 -10.76 8.54
N ARG A 397 -14.89 -9.67 8.36
CA ARG A 397 -13.69 -9.46 9.20
C ARG A 397 -14.06 -8.88 10.56
N PHE A 398 -14.72 -7.73 10.62
CA PHE A 398 -15.08 -7.09 11.88
C PHE A 398 -16.23 -7.81 12.60
N GLY A 399 -17.35 -8.07 11.91
CA GLY A 399 -18.53 -8.72 12.50
C GLY A 399 -18.23 -10.12 13.00
N PHE A 400 -17.53 -10.95 12.21
CA PHE A 400 -17.14 -12.30 12.66
C PHE A 400 -16.02 -12.26 13.72
N SER A 401 -15.11 -11.26 13.70
CA SER A 401 -14.17 -11.11 14.81
C SER A 401 -14.92 -10.92 16.13
N TYR A 402 -15.91 -10.06 16.15
CA TYR A 402 -16.75 -9.85 17.33
C TYR A 402 -17.50 -11.14 17.72
N LEU A 403 -18.13 -11.82 16.77
CA LEU A 403 -18.86 -13.05 17.01
C LEU A 403 -17.96 -14.17 17.55
N LEU A 404 -16.81 -14.42 16.90
CA LEU A 404 -15.92 -15.51 17.29
C LEU A 404 -15.22 -15.24 18.62
N THR A 405 -14.94 -13.96 18.96
CA THR A 405 -14.29 -13.62 20.22
C THR A 405 -15.27 -13.56 21.39
N MET A 406 -16.44 -12.93 21.22
CA MET A 406 -17.37 -12.63 22.30
C MET A 406 -18.39 -13.75 22.53
N VAL A 407 -18.84 -14.44 21.46
CA VAL A 407 -19.85 -15.51 21.57
C VAL A 407 -19.22 -16.89 21.64
N PHE A 408 -18.22 -17.15 20.77
CA PHE A 408 -17.54 -18.45 20.74
C PHE A 408 -16.27 -18.51 21.62
N HIS A 409 -15.91 -17.42 22.28
CA HIS A 409 -14.77 -17.33 23.20
C HIS A 409 -13.43 -17.83 22.62
N MET A 410 -13.21 -17.65 21.32
CA MET A 410 -11.97 -18.06 20.64
C MET A 410 -10.79 -17.14 20.87
N GLY A 411 -10.95 -16.04 21.61
CA GLY A 411 -9.90 -15.07 21.89
C GLY A 411 -9.28 -14.48 20.61
N ILE A 412 -7.97 -14.25 20.65
CA ILE A 412 -7.22 -13.69 19.52
C ILE A 412 -7.24 -14.58 18.28
N PHE A 413 -7.27 -15.90 18.45
CA PHE A 413 -7.37 -16.84 17.33
C PHE A 413 -8.65 -16.64 16.51
N GLY A 414 -9.76 -16.32 17.17
CA GLY A 414 -11.03 -16.00 16.50
C GLY A 414 -10.94 -14.78 15.56
N VAL A 415 -10.15 -13.77 15.94
CA VAL A 415 -9.90 -12.58 15.08
C VAL A 415 -9.18 -12.97 13.79
N TRP A 416 -8.16 -13.84 13.87
CA TRP A 416 -7.42 -14.31 12.70
C TRP A 416 -8.25 -15.27 11.84
N VAL A 417 -9.10 -16.07 12.43
CA VAL A 417 -10.07 -16.89 11.68
C VAL A 417 -11.06 -15.99 10.93
N ALA A 418 -11.60 -14.94 11.56
CA ALA A 418 -12.48 -13.98 10.89
C ALA A 418 -11.79 -13.29 9.72
N MET A 419 -10.50 -12.95 9.85
CA MET A 419 -9.69 -12.38 8.78
C MET A 419 -9.59 -13.33 7.57
N THR A 420 -9.41 -14.61 7.79
CA THR A 420 -9.31 -15.59 6.71
C THR A 420 -10.67 -15.94 6.11
N ILE A 421 -11.75 -15.86 6.87
CA ILE A 421 -13.13 -15.95 6.35
C ILE A 421 -13.40 -14.77 5.39
N ASP A 422 -13.01 -13.54 5.78
CA ASP A 422 -13.07 -12.37 4.90
C ASP A 422 -12.31 -12.62 3.58
N TRP A 423 -11.10 -13.16 3.65
CA TRP A 423 -10.31 -13.49 2.46
C TRP A 423 -11.00 -14.53 1.58
N LEU A 424 -11.54 -15.60 2.18
CA LEU A 424 -12.22 -16.66 1.46
C LEU A 424 -13.46 -16.14 0.72
N VAL A 425 -14.30 -15.40 1.42
CA VAL A 425 -15.51 -14.81 0.85
C VAL A 425 -15.17 -13.87 -0.30
N ARG A 426 -14.23 -12.95 -0.09
CA ARG A 426 -13.74 -12.05 -1.13
C ARG A 426 -13.18 -12.80 -2.32
N GLY A 427 -12.32 -13.79 -2.07
CA GLY A 427 -11.70 -14.62 -3.10
C GLY A 427 -12.76 -15.33 -3.96
N ILE A 428 -13.78 -15.94 -3.34
CA ILE A 428 -14.87 -16.59 -4.05
C ILE A 428 -15.59 -15.60 -4.98
N PHE A 429 -15.98 -14.43 -4.47
CA PHE A 429 -16.70 -13.44 -5.27
C PHE A 429 -15.83 -12.88 -6.40
N PHE A 430 -14.53 -12.63 -6.17
CA PHE A 430 -13.63 -12.17 -7.22
C PHE A 430 -13.41 -13.24 -8.29
N VAL A 431 -13.27 -14.51 -7.91
CA VAL A 431 -13.19 -15.62 -8.88
C VAL A 431 -14.49 -15.74 -9.70
N CYS A 432 -15.66 -15.66 -9.07
CA CYS A 432 -16.93 -15.65 -9.76
C CYS A 432 -17.05 -14.47 -10.73
N ARG A 433 -16.65 -13.25 -10.29
CA ARG A 433 -16.64 -12.06 -11.16
C ARG A 433 -15.69 -12.21 -12.33
N TYR A 434 -14.48 -12.70 -12.07
CA TYR A 434 -13.46 -12.92 -13.10
C TYR A 434 -13.95 -13.96 -14.13
N ARG A 435 -14.49 -15.12 -13.69
CA ARG A 435 -15.00 -16.17 -14.56
C ARG A 435 -16.23 -15.77 -15.37
N SER A 436 -17.06 -14.86 -14.85
CA SER A 436 -18.24 -14.35 -15.57
C SER A 436 -17.90 -13.59 -16.85
N GLY A 437 -16.65 -13.14 -17.04
CA GLY A 437 -16.22 -12.37 -18.20
C GLY A 437 -16.83 -10.95 -18.30
N ARG A 438 -17.70 -10.55 -17.36
CA ARG A 438 -18.38 -9.23 -17.40
C ARG A 438 -17.41 -8.04 -17.34
N TRP A 439 -16.25 -8.21 -16.69
CA TRP A 439 -15.19 -7.20 -16.62
C TRP A 439 -14.59 -6.86 -17.99
N GLN A 440 -14.67 -7.75 -19.00
CA GLN A 440 -14.16 -7.53 -20.36
C GLN A 440 -15.03 -6.54 -21.15
N LYS A 441 -16.26 -6.27 -20.70
CA LYS A 441 -17.19 -5.35 -21.36
C LYS A 441 -17.10 -3.91 -20.87
N ILE A 442 -16.29 -3.65 -19.83
CA ILE A 442 -16.09 -2.32 -19.25
C ILE A 442 -14.97 -1.65 -20.03
N ILE A 443 -15.29 -1.12 -21.21
CA ILE A 443 -14.34 -0.37 -22.02
C ILE A 443 -14.68 1.12 -21.86
N PHE A 444 -13.69 1.92 -21.48
CA PHE A 444 -13.80 3.36 -21.63
C PHE A 444 -13.74 3.69 -23.12
N SER A 445 -14.90 3.99 -23.69
CA SER A 445 -15.00 4.60 -25.02
C SER A 445 -14.39 6.00 -25.02
#